data_cb9451d638973ff072e4ebbdede39651
#
_entry.id   cb9451d638973ff072e4ebbdede39651
#
_cell.length_a   1.000
_cell.length_b   1.000
_cell.length_c   1.000
_cell.angle_alpha   90.00
_cell.angle_beta   90.00
_cell.angle_gamma   90.00
#
_symmetry.space_group_name_H-M   'P 1'
#
loop_
_entity.id
_entity.type
_entity.pdbx_description
1 polymer ?
#
loop_
_entity_poly.entity_id
_entity_poly.type
_entity_poly.pdbx_seq_one_letter_code
_entity_poly.pdbx_strand_id
1 'polypeptide(L)'
;MKKKLSFLLVLVLALGTFLAACSSSKNTASNEGTKNNDGGGTKTTETKKEQVLNLLASAEIPSMDSTLATDNVSFNVMNNVYEGLYRLGQDNEPVLGMAAEEPKVSADGKVWTFKLRDAKWSNGDPVTANDFVFSWRRAVDPATAAEYAYMLYDVKNAEEINTGKAKVDTLGIKAIDNKTLEITLKNKLPYFKSLMSFATFFPENEKFIKAQGKNYALEAANGVYNGPFVLSDWKHEQSFQLKKNPTYWDKDAVKLETINFNIVKDTATGVNLYETKKADRVTLNAEFVDKYKNDKNFATTPDTTVYFLRLNEKNKVLANRDARKAIDMAWDKKSFVDVILNNGSKPANFLVPRAFAKGPDGKDFRDTNGDLSKLDVAEAKKLWAKAKKEAGFDKVSLELLNYDDDNSKKISQYLKEQLETNLDGLSISIKPQPFKQKLDLESKGNYDFSFAGWGPDYQDPMTFLDMFVTGGAHNQMGYSNKQYDKLINDSKGPLLNDLGARWKAMLDAEKILMDDAAISPMYQRGNAYLQREYVKGIVDHPFGGDFGYKWAYIQ
;
A
#
# COMPACT_ATOMS: atom_id res chain seq x y z
N MET A 1 -30.82 57.10 -2.72
CA MET A 1 -30.95 58.01 -1.52
C MET A 1 -30.13 57.41 -0.39
N LYS A 2 -29.13 58.19 0.02
CA LYS A 2 -28.65 58.51 1.38
C LYS A 2 -28.19 57.26 2.19
N LYS A 3 -26.89 57.10 2.40
CA LYS A 3 -25.92 57.81 3.29
C LYS A 3 -25.68 57.02 4.55
N LYS A 4 -24.38 56.58 4.72
CA LYS A 4 -23.43 57.04 5.75
C LYS A 4 -23.70 56.48 7.15
N LEU A 5 -22.74 55.94 7.90
CA LEU A 5 -21.56 56.54 8.52
C LEU A 5 -20.82 55.43 9.27
N SER A 6 -19.63 55.04 9.09
CA SER A 6 -18.33 55.50 9.63
C SER A 6 -18.35 55.96 11.08
N PHE A 7 -17.50 55.36 11.89
CA PHE A 7 -16.59 55.99 12.88
C PHE A 7 -16.04 54.89 13.78
N LEU A 8 -14.76 54.58 13.74
CA LEU A 8 -13.64 55.21 14.47
C LEU A 8 -13.77 55.05 15.98
N LEU A 9 -12.87 54.48 16.71
CA LEU A 9 -11.59 55.08 17.12
C LEU A 9 -10.95 54.19 18.18
N VAL A 10 -9.71 53.82 18.04
CA VAL A 10 -8.50 54.42 18.70
C VAL A 10 -8.23 53.90 20.13
N LEU A 11 -7.22 53.11 20.22
CA LEU A 11 -5.95 53.34 20.92
C LEU A 11 -6.04 53.80 22.39
N VAL A 12 -5.67 52.90 23.32
CA VAL A 12 -4.89 53.34 24.48
C VAL A 12 -3.78 52.36 24.76
N LEU A 13 -2.55 52.78 24.48
CA LEU A 13 -1.32 52.31 25.10
C LEU A 13 -1.31 52.79 26.57
N ALA A 14 -0.99 51.90 27.49
CA ALA A 14 -0.38 52.32 28.75
C ALA A 14 0.62 51.25 29.20
N LEU A 15 1.86 51.70 29.21
CA LEU A 15 3.03 51.08 29.83
C LEU A 15 2.79 50.83 31.35
N GLY A 16 3.36 49.77 31.83
CA GLY A 16 3.52 49.51 33.24
C GLY A 16 4.65 48.52 33.51
N THR A 17 5.88 49.01 33.44
CA THR A 17 7.10 48.38 34.00
C THR A 17 7.13 48.54 35.51
N PHE A 18 7.46 47.49 36.25
CA PHE A 18 8.19 47.51 37.55
C PHE A 18 8.72 46.10 37.78
N LEU A 19 9.97 45.83 37.64
CA LEU A 19 11.16 45.89 38.46
C LEU A 19 11.03 45.17 39.82
N ALA A 20 11.77 44.06 39.84
CA ALA A 20 12.70 43.52 40.83
C ALA A 20 12.48 43.80 42.33
N ALA A 21 12.60 42.72 43.09
CA ALA A 21 13.35 42.81 44.34
C ALA A 21 13.91 41.44 44.73
N CYS A 22 15.21 41.34 44.73
CA CYS A 22 16.01 40.38 45.47
C CYS A 22 15.79 40.58 46.98
N SER A 23 15.71 39.47 47.71
CA SER A 23 16.02 39.52 49.16
C SER A 23 16.89 38.33 49.53
N SER A 24 18.13 38.65 49.77
CA SER A 24 19.12 37.79 50.44
C SER A 24 18.95 37.88 51.95
N SER A 25 19.01 36.77 52.62
CA SER A 25 19.37 36.75 54.06
C SER A 25 20.48 35.73 54.28
N LYS A 26 21.64 36.28 54.58
CA LYS A 26 22.75 35.60 55.21
C LYS A 26 22.40 35.30 56.67
N ASN A 27 22.75 34.13 57.16
CA ASN A 27 23.38 34.05 58.46
C ASN A 27 24.38 32.89 58.54
N THR A 28 25.41 33.18 59.27
CA THR A 28 26.80 32.74 59.31
C THR A 28 27.03 31.70 60.40
N ALA A 29 28.04 30.88 60.16
CA ALA A 29 28.98 30.22 61.10
C ALA A 29 28.46 28.97 61.82
N SER A 30 29.21 27.90 62.00
CA SER A 30 30.64 27.66 62.03
C SER A 30 30.94 26.16 62.08
N ASN A 31 31.99 25.75 61.39
CA ASN A 31 33.04 24.77 61.72
C ASN A 31 32.72 23.41 62.37
N GLU A 32 33.05 22.29 61.81
CA GLU A 32 34.25 21.53 61.93
C GLU A 32 34.22 20.21 61.17
N GLY A 33 35.27 19.84 60.56
CA GLY A 33 35.50 18.84 59.58
C GLY A 33 35.36 17.38 60.02
N THR A 34 35.10 16.56 59.02
CA THR A 34 35.77 15.26 58.91
C THR A 34 35.76 14.84 57.41
N LYS A 35 36.92 14.51 56.89
CA LYS A 35 37.13 13.89 55.60
C LYS A 35 36.53 12.50 55.62
N ASN A 36 35.63 12.19 54.61
CA ASN A 36 35.57 10.84 54.08
C ASN A 36 35.36 10.92 52.57
N ASN A 37 36.31 10.33 51.88
CA ASN A 37 36.37 10.05 50.48
C ASN A 37 35.32 8.97 50.18
N ASP A 38 34.30 9.27 49.37
CA ASP A 38 33.54 8.22 48.73
C ASP A 38 33.17 8.68 47.31
N GLY A 39 33.62 7.87 46.34
CA GLY A 39 33.45 8.11 44.91
C GLY A 39 31.98 8.05 44.50
N GLY A 40 31.37 9.21 44.40
CA GLY A 40 30.05 9.37 43.80
C GLY A 40 30.13 9.25 42.29
N GLY A 41 29.99 8.05 41.77
CA GLY A 41 29.67 7.85 40.36
C GLY A 41 28.39 8.59 40.01
N THR A 42 28.52 9.64 39.22
CA THR A 42 27.38 10.31 38.58
C THR A 42 26.67 9.27 37.72
N LYS A 43 25.61 8.66 38.24
CA LYS A 43 24.63 7.98 37.39
C LYS A 43 24.06 9.05 36.48
N THR A 44 24.57 9.15 35.27
CA THR A 44 23.85 9.74 34.14
C THR A 44 22.54 8.97 34.02
N THR A 45 21.47 9.52 34.56
CA THR A 45 20.12 9.11 34.20
C THR A 45 20.02 9.41 32.72
N GLU A 46 20.20 8.38 31.86
CA GLU A 46 19.79 8.44 30.48
C GLU A 46 18.30 8.81 30.50
N THR A 47 18.01 10.03 30.13
CA THR A 47 16.61 10.46 29.87
C THR A 47 16.11 9.56 28.75
N LYS A 48 15.24 8.60 29.09
CA LYS A 48 14.59 7.71 28.15
C LYS A 48 13.88 8.58 27.12
N LYS A 49 14.34 8.55 25.87
CA LYS A 49 13.74 9.33 24.80
C LYS A 49 12.28 8.93 24.65
N GLU A 50 11.42 9.90 24.40
CA GLU A 50 10.01 9.67 24.11
C GLU A 50 9.88 8.80 22.86
N GLN A 51 9.13 7.72 22.96
CA GLN A 51 8.94 6.75 21.88
C GLN A 51 7.78 7.19 20.97
N VAL A 52 7.92 8.37 20.38
CA VAL A 52 6.95 8.98 19.44
C VAL A 52 7.59 9.11 18.07
N LEU A 53 6.93 8.61 17.05
CA LEU A 53 7.35 8.70 15.65
C LEU A 53 6.35 9.56 14.89
N ASN A 54 6.84 10.56 14.14
CA ASN A 54 6.03 11.48 13.37
C ASN A 54 6.27 11.26 11.88
N LEU A 55 5.26 10.82 11.17
CA LEU A 55 5.28 10.46 9.76
C LEU A 55 4.31 11.30 8.94
N LEU A 56 4.47 11.23 7.64
CA LEU A 56 3.59 11.86 6.67
C LEU A 56 2.91 10.78 5.82
N ALA A 57 1.64 10.98 5.54
CA ALA A 57 0.88 10.18 4.59
C ALA A 57 0.50 11.05 3.38
N SER A 58 0.51 10.50 2.18
CA SER A 58 0.16 11.23 0.96
C SER A 58 -1.35 11.26 0.68
N ALA A 59 -2.12 10.42 1.37
CA ALA A 59 -3.56 10.28 1.14
C ALA A 59 -4.31 9.89 2.41
N GLU A 60 -5.60 10.13 2.41
CA GLU A 60 -6.59 9.62 3.37
C GLU A 60 -6.65 8.09 3.32
N ILE A 61 -6.94 7.45 4.47
CA ILE A 61 -7.21 5.99 4.54
C ILE A 61 -8.57 5.71 3.88
N PRO A 62 -8.63 4.98 2.75
CA PRO A 62 -9.91 4.70 2.10
C PRO A 62 -10.81 3.75 2.89
N SER A 63 -10.24 2.76 3.57
CA SER A 63 -10.98 1.77 4.36
C SER A 63 -10.15 1.18 5.49
N MET A 64 -10.79 0.93 6.64
CA MET A 64 -10.22 0.12 7.73
C MET A 64 -10.94 -1.24 7.89
N ASP A 65 -11.80 -1.60 6.95
CA ASP A 65 -12.43 -2.91 6.85
C ASP A 65 -11.51 -3.85 6.04
N SER A 66 -10.89 -4.83 6.69
CA SER A 66 -9.89 -5.73 6.07
C SER A 66 -10.47 -6.61 4.96
N THR A 67 -11.78 -6.85 4.98
CA THR A 67 -12.49 -7.58 3.94
C THR A 67 -12.77 -6.73 2.70
N LEU A 68 -12.96 -5.40 2.88
CA LEU A 68 -13.37 -4.49 1.80
C LEU A 68 -12.25 -3.59 1.28
N ALA A 69 -11.12 -3.50 1.98
CA ALA A 69 -9.99 -2.68 1.53
C ALA A 69 -9.37 -3.24 0.24
N THR A 70 -8.98 -2.32 -0.66
CA THR A 70 -8.42 -2.66 -1.98
C THR A 70 -7.17 -1.86 -2.32
N ASP A 71 -6.56 -1.18 -1.33
CA ASP A 71 -5.52 -0.19 -1.58
C ASP A 71 -4.39 -0.24 -0.55
N ASN A 72 -3.20 0.15 -1.01
CA ASN A 72 -1.99 0.09 -0.21
C ASN A 72 -1.96 1.06 0.97
N VAL A 73 -2.68 2.20 0.92
CA VAL A 73 -2.76 3.14 2.05
C VAL A 73 -3.48 2.48 3.22
N SER A 74 -4.61 1.81 2.94
CA SER A 74 -5.35 1.00 3.92
C SER A 74 -4.49 -0.14 4.46
N PHE A 75 -3.83 -0.92 3.58
CA PHE A 75 -3.02 -2.08 3.98
C PHE A 75 -1.82 -1.68 4.85
N ASN A 76 -1.19 -0.54 4.59
CA ASN A 76 -0.12 -0.01 5.45
C ASN A 76 -0.55 0.23 6.90
N VAL A 77 -1.76 0.72 7.11
CA VAL A 77 -2.30 0.88 8.46
C VAL A 77 -2.69 -0.48 9.04
N MET A 78 -3.39 -1.31 8.26
CA MET A 78 -3.88 -2.62 8.69
C MET A 78 -2.76 -3.56 9.16
N ASN A 79 -1.62 -3.61 8.47
CA ASN A 79 -0.47 -4.43 8.85
C ASN A 79 0.12 -4.06 10.22
N ASN A 80 -0.18 -2.87 10.72
CA ASN A 80 0.30 -2.37 12.00
C ASN A 80 -0.76 -2.45 13.11
N VAL A 81 -2.04 -2.59 12.77
CA VAL A 81 -3.14 -2.67 13.76
C VAL A 81 -3.80 -4.05 13.83
N TYR A 82 -3.61 -4.88 12.80
CA TYR A 82 -4.09 -6.27 12.80
C TYR A 82 -2.93 -7.27 12.74
N GLU A 83 -3.24 -8.55 12.97
CA GLU A 83 -2.32 -9.67 12.82
C GLU A 83 -3.06 -10.92 12.35
N GLY A 84 -2.59 -11.50 11.23
CA GLY A 84 -3.07 -12.74 10.66
C GLY A 84 -2.44 -13.99 11.30
N LEU A 85 -2.65 -15.15 10.69
CA LEU A 85 -1.93 -16.38 11.08
C LEU A 85 -0.43 -16.20 10.96
N TYR A 86 0.01 -15.54 9.90
CA TYR A 86 1.37 -15.06 9.68
C TYR A 86 1.38 -13.53 9.57
N ARG A 87 2.56 -12.96 9.72
CA ARG A 87 2.91 -11.57 9.38
C ARG A 87 4.25 -11.54 8.69
N LEU A 88 4.58 -10.47 7.99
CA LEU A 88 5.93 -10.29 7.46
C LEU A 88 6.92 -9.94 8.57
N GLY A 89 8.03 -10.65 8.60
CA GLY A 89 9.16 -10.44 9.51
C GLY A 89 10.06 -9.28 9.07
N GLN A 90 11.15 -9.09 9.80
CA GLN A 90 12.14 -8.04 9.48
C GLN A 90 12.97 -8.36 8.22
N ASP A 91 13.02 -9.63 7.84
CA ASP A 91 13.65 -10.17 6.62
C ASP A 91 12.68 -10.33 5.45
N ASN A 92 11.44 -9.87 5.62
CA ASN A 92 10.35 -9.99 4.65
C ASN A 92 9.83 -11.40 4.41
N GLU A 93 10.24 -12.37 5.24
CA GLU A 93 9.68 -13.72 5.23
C GLU A 93 8.44 -13.80 6.15
N PRO A 94 7.44 -14.64 5.81
CA PRO A 94 6.30 -14.86 6.69
C PRO A 94 6.72 -15.52 8.01
N VAL A 95 6.51 -14.84 9.13
CA VAL A 95 6.74 -15.33 10.49
C VAL A 95 5.41 -15.56 11.21
N LEU A 96 5.42 -16.40 12.24
CA LEU A 96 4.22 -16.73 13.02
C LEU A 96 3.63 -15.47 13.68
N GLY A 97 2.39 -15.16 13.33
CA GLY A 97 1.56 -14.14 13.94
C GLY A 97 0.63 -14.75 15.00
N MET A 98 -0.66 -14.88 14.69
CA MET A 98 -1.63 -15.54 15.55
C MET A 98 -1.44 -17.06 15.66
N ALA A 99 -0.75 -17.70 14.72
CA ALA A 99 -0.35 -19.08 14.86
C ALA A 99 0.73 -19.22 15.96
N ALA A 100 0.54 -20.14 16.91
CA ALA A 100 1.47 -20.37 18.02
C ALA A 100 2.69 -21.18 17.61
N GLU A 101 2.51 -22.02 16.58
CA GLU A 101 3.53 -22.92 16.03
C GLU A 101 3.25 -23.16 14.54
N GLU A 102 4.20 -23.76 13.83
CA GLU A 102 3.99 -24.15 12.43
C GLU A 102 2.81 -25.15 12.32
N PRO A 103 1.95 -24.99 11.29
CA PRO A 103 0.78 -25.83 11.15
C PRO A 103 1.12 -27.29 10.84
N LYS A 104 0.25 -28.18 11.25
CA LYS A 104 0.26 -29.56 10.73
C LYS A 104 -0.36 -29.55 9.33
N VAL A 105 0.39 -30.06 8.36
CA VAL A 105 -0.04 -30.13 6.96
C VAL A 105 -0.19 -31.58 6.55
N SER A 106 -1.32 -31.92 5.90
CA SER A 106 -1.55 -33.27 5.37
C SER A 106 -0.52 -33.67 4.31
N ALA A 107 -0.34 -34.97 4.08
CA ALA A 107 0.64 -35.49 3.13
C ALA A 107 0.44 -34.95 1.69
N ASP A 108 -0.79 -34.67 1.30
CA ASP A 108 -1.13 -34.09 -0.01
C ASP A 108 -1.00 -32.56 -0.05
N GLY A 109 -0.63 -31.93 1.08
CA GLY A 109 -0.41 -30.50 1.20
C GLY A 109 -1.69 -29.65 1.19
N LYS A 110 -2.88 -30.27 1.31
CA LYS A 110 -4.16 -29.56 1.16
C LYS A 110 -4.83 -29.18 2.48
N VAL A 111 -4.64 -29.94 3.54
CA VAL A 111 -5.26 -29.65 4.85
C VAL A 111 -4.21 -29.09 5.79
N TRP A 112 -4.48 -27.90 6.31
CA TRP A 112 -3.61 -27.15 7.21
C TRP A 112 -4.31 -26.98 8.55
N THR A 113 -3.70 -27.46 9.64
CA THR A 113 -4.25 -27.33 11.00
C THR A 113 -3.35 -26.43 11.82
N PHE A 114 -3.88 -25.31 12.24
CA PHE A 114 -3.19 -24.30 13.05
C PHE A 114 -3.60 -24.38 14.50
N LYS A 115 -2.65 -24.17 15.40
CA LYS A 115 -2.88 -23.83 16.81
C LYS A 115 -2.72 -22.34 17.01
N LEU A 116 -3.72 -21.67 17.57
CA LEU A 116 -3.70 -20.25 17.85
C LEU A 116 -3.11 -19.99 19.22
N ARG A 117 -2.29 -18.95 19.33
CA ARG A 117 -1.80 -18.45 20.61
C ARG A 117 -2.89 -17.78 21.45
N ASP A 118 -2.63 -17.60 22.74
CA ASP A 118 -3.48 -16.76 23.56
C ASP A 118 -3.26 -15.29 23.20
N ALA A 119 -4.30 -14.65 22.71
CA ALA A 119 -4.31 -13.25 22.31
C ALA A 119 -5.70 -12.65 22.55
N LYS A 120 -5.72 -11.31 22.64
CA LYS A 120 -6.94 -10.54 22.85
C LYS A 120 -7.07 -9.46 21.80
N TRP A 121 -8.28 -9.16 21.46
CA TRP A 121 -8.64 -7.92 20.79
C TRP A 121 -8.44 -6.71 21.72
N SER A 122 -8.30 -5.52 21.16
CA SER A 122 -8.10 -4.28 21.92
C SER A 122 -9.24 -3.93 22.88
N ASN A 123 -10.43 -4.51 22.67
CA ASN A 123 -11.58 -4.40 23.57
C ASN A 123 -11.60 -5.46 24.69
N GLY A 124 -10.59 -6.35 24.74
CA GLY A 124 -10.45 -7.40 25.74
C GLY A 124 -11.07 -8.75 25.38
N ASP A 125 -11.86 -8.85 24.31
CA ASP A 125 -12.40 -10.12 23.81
C ASP A 125 -11.24 -11.06 23.40
N PRO A 126 -11.35 -12.40 23.59
CA PRO A 126 -10.33 -13.32 23.11
C PRO A 126 -10.32 -13.38 21.57
N VAL A 127 -9.13 -13.52 20.95
CA VAL A 127 -9.02 -13.89 19.54
C VAL A 127 -9.15 -15.41 19.43
N THR A 128 -10.06 -15.85 18.56
CA THR A 128 -10.44 -17.25 18.42
C THR A 128 -10.39 -17.73 16.97
N ALA A 129 -10.42 -19.05 16.75
CA ALA A 129 -10.53 -19.63 15.42
C ALA A 129 -11.83 -19.22 14.70
N ASN A 130 -12.90 -18.91 15.46
CA ASN A 130 -14.14 -18.42 14.86
C ASN A 130 -14.02 -17.05 14.23
N ASP A 131 -13.11 -16.18 14.71
CA ASP A 131 -12.87 -14.87 14.11
C ASP A 131 -12.27 -15.00 12.69
N PHE A 132 -11.43 -16.01 12.45
CA PHE A 132 -10.94 -16.35 11.11
C PHE A 132 -12.04 -16.96 10.23
N VAL A 133 -12.83 -17.88 10.77
CA VAL A 133 -13.96 -18.48 10.04
C VAL A 133 -14.96 -17.41 9.61
N PHE A 134 -15.29 -16.48 10.50
CA PHE A 134 -16.19 -15.38 10.21
C PHE A 134 -15.64 -14.47 9.11
N SER A 135 -14.40 -14.00 9.26
CA SER A 135 -13.74 -13.10 8.31
C SER A 135 -13.69 -13.71 6.90
N TRP A 136 -13.20 -14.94 6.75
CA TRP A 136 -13.05 -15.56 5.44
C TRP A 136 -14.40 -15.89 4.79
N ARG A 137 -15.40 -16.28 5.58
CA ARG A 137 -16.77 -16.46 5.08
C ARG A 137 -17.36 -15.15 4.60
N ARG A 138 -17.13 -14.06 5.35
CA ARG A 138 -17.56 -12.72 4.96
C ARG A 138 -16.90 -12.27 3.66
N ALA A 139 -15.60 -12.54 3.49
CA ALA A 139 -14.86 -12.17 2.29
C ALA A 139 -15.38 -12.88 1.02
N VAL A 140 -15.81 -14.13 1.10
CA VAL A 140 -16.32 -14.87 -0.06
C VAL A 140 -17.83 -14.79 -0.24
N ASP A 141 -18.57 -14.21 0.73
CA ASP A 141 -20.02 -14.02 0.59
C ASP A 141 -20.32 -13.00 -0.51
N PRO A 142 -21.11 -13.36 -1.56
CA PRO A 142 -21.48 -12.43 -2.61
C PRO A 142 -22.15 -11.16 -2.10
N ALA A 143 -22.88 -11.24 -0.98
CA ALA A 143 -23.55 -10.09 -0.36
C ALA A 143 -22.57 -9.05 0.19
N THR A 144 -21.33 -9.43 0.50
CA THR A 144 -20.26 -8.52 0.95
C THR A 144 -19.66 -7.73 -0.22
N ALA A 145 -19.69 -8.28 -1.43
CA ALA A 145 -19.09 -7.69 -2.63
C ALA A 145 -17.59 -7.33 -2.45
N ALA A 146 -16.84 -8.17 -1.74
CA ALA A 146 -15.41 -7.97 -1.53
C ALA A 146 -14.62 -8.19 -2.84
N GLU A 147 -13.92 -7.17 -3.32
CA GLU A 147 -13.12 -7.26 -4.55
C GLU A 147 -11.97 -8.28 -4.42
N TYR A 148 -11.43 -8.45 -3.20
CA TYR A 148 -10.34 -9.39 -2.90
C TYR A 148 -10.82 -10.83 -2.58
N ALA A 149 -12.11 -11.15 -2.74
CA ALA A 149 -12.62 -12.52 -2.56
C ALA A 149 -11.86 -13.56 -3.38
N TYR A 150 -11.35 -13.19 -4.56
CA TYR A 150 -10.61 -14.08 -5.45
C TYR A 150 -9.29 -14.61 -4.84
N MET A 151 -8.68 -13.92 -3.90
CA MET A 151 -7.47 -14.40 -3.19
C MET A 151 -7.76 -15.64 -2.34
N LEU A 152 -9.01 -15.85 -1.96
CA LEU A 152 -9.45 -17.03 -1.22
C LEU A 152 -9.83 -18.21 -2.14
N TYR A 153 -9.81 -18.06 -3.47
CA TYR A 153 -10.32 -19.10 -4.39
C TYR A 153 -9.53 -20.41 -4.36
N ASP A 154 -8.34 -20.41 -3.81
CA ASP A 154 -7.57 -21.63 -3.53
C ASP A 154 -8.10 -22.39 -2.30
N VAL A 155 -8.91 -21.78 -1.45
CA VAL A 155 -9.65 -22.46 -0.37
C VAL A 155 -10.84 -23.21 -0.97
N LYS A 156 -11.06 -24.45 -0.52
CA LYS A 156 -12.14 -25.29 -1.00
C LYS A 156 -13.49 -24.55 -0.96
N ASN A 157 -14.24 -24.61 -2.04
CA ASN A 157 -15.55 -24.00 -2.27
C ASN A 157 -15.59 -22.46 -2.29
N ALA A 158 -14.48 -21.73 -2.12
CA ALA A 158 -14.49 -20.27 -2.03
C ALA A 158 -15.04 -19.60 -3.31
N GLU A 159 -14.57 -20.02 -4.48
CA GLU A 159 -15.06 -19.51 -5.78
C GLU A 159 -16.52 -19.89 -6.05
N GLU A 160 -16.90 -21.11 -5.72
CA GLU A 160 -18.27 -21.59 -5.86
C GLU A 160 -19.24 -20.79 -4.98
N ILE A 161 -18.82 -20.42 -3.78
CA ILE A 161 -19.59 -19.54 -2.88
C ILE A 161 -19.68 -18.15 -3.47
N ASN A 162 -18.55 -17.55 -3.83
CA ASN A 162 -18.49 -16.18 -4.31
C ASN A 162 -19.27 -15.98 -5.62
N THR A 163 -19.37 -17.02 -6.44
CA THR A 163 -20.18 -17.04 -7.68
C THR A 163 -21.64 -17.52 -7.45
N GLY A 164 -22.07 -17.69 -6.21
CA GLY A 164 -23.44 -18.07 -5.86
C GLY A 164 -23.81 -19.54 -6.11
N LYS A 165 -22.82 -20.41 -6.37
CA LYS A 165 -23.03 -21.84 -6.67
C LYS A 165 -22.98 -22.75 -5.43
N ALA A 166 -22.49 -22.25 -4.29
CA ALA A 166 -22.42 -22.97 -3.04
C ALA A 166 -22.79 -22.08 -1.86
N LYS A 167 -23.13 -22.68 -0.71
CA LYS A 167 -23.45 -21.95 0.51
C LYS A 167 -22.19 -21.52 1.25
N VAL A 168 -22.22 -20.38 1.93
CA VAL A 168 -21.09 -19.77 2.67
C VAL A 168 -20.54 -20.71 3.76
N ASP A 169 -21.40 -21.50 4.41
CA ASP A 169 -20.99 -22.46 5.45
C ASP A 169 -20.18 -23.65 4.94
N THR A 170 -20.15 -23.87 3.61
CA THR A 170 -19.38 -24.94 2.96
C THR A 170 -17.92 -24.57 2.67
N LEU A 171 -17.50 -23.33 2.98
CA LEU A 171 -16.12 -22.89 2.82
C LEU A 171 -15.15 -23.83 3.54
N GLY A 172 -14.04 -24.15 2.90
CA GLY A 172 -12.99 -25.02 3.43
C GLY A 172 -12.22 -24.43 4.62
N ILE A 173 -12.91 -23.87 5.58
CA ILE A 173 -12.36 -23.36 6.84
C ILE A 173 -13.29 -23.72 8.00
N LYS A 174 -12.76 -24.21 9.11
CA LYS A 174 -13.55 -24.51 10.31
C LYS A 174 -12.75 -24.32 11.59
N ALA A 175 -13.41 -23.84 12.63
CA ALA A 175 -12.91 -23.90 13.99
C ALA A 175 -13.20 -25.30 14.56
N ILE A 176 -12.16 -26.05 14.90
CA ILE A 176 -12.29 -27.35 15.60
C ILE A 176 -12.63 -27.09 17.07
N ASP A 177 -11.98 -26.08 17.63
CA ASP A 177 -12.23 -25.47 18.94
C ASP A 177 -11.80 -23.99 18.88
N ASN A 178 -11.89 -23.27 19.98
CA ASN A 178 -11.52 -21.85 20.02
C ASN A 178 -10.07 -21.54 19.64
N LYS A 179 -9.18 -22.52 19.71
CA LYS A 179 -7.73 -22.37 19.46
C LYS A 179 -7.21 -23.25 18.34
N THR A 180 -8.07 -23.99 17.66
CA THR A 180 -7.67 -24.88 16.58
C THR A 180 -8.47 -24.56 15.33
N LEU A 181 -7.75 -24.09 14.30
CA LEU A 181 -8.30 -23.74 12.99
C LEU A 181 -7.83 -24.75 11.96
N GLU A 182 -8.76 -25.29 11.16
CA GLU A 182 -8.44 -26.15 10.03
C GLU A 182 -8.86 -25.48 8.72
N ILE A 183 -7.93 -25.47 7.75
CA ILE A 183 -8.12 -24.91 6.42
C ILE A 183 -7.91 -26.02 5.40
N THR A 184 -8.82 -26.15 4.45
CA THR A 184 -8.75 -27.11 3.33
C THR A 184 -8.62 -26.34 2.02
N LEU A 185 -7.53 -26.59 1.29
CA LEU A 185 -7.25 -26.02 -0.03
C LEU A 185 -7.77 -26.93 -1.16
N LYS A 186 -8.03 -26.36 -2.32
CA LYS A 186 -8.31 -27.10 -3.57
C LYS A 186 -7.07 -27.88 -4.03
N ASN A 187 -5.90 -27.23 -3.96
CA ASN A 187 -4.61 -27.77 -4.38
C ASN A 187 -3.52 -27.41 -3.36
N LYS A 188 -2.38 -28.10 -3.43
CA LYS A 188 -1.17 -27.67 -2.71
C LYS A 188 -0.71 -26.34 -3.30
N LEU A 189 -0.58 -25.30 -2.46
CA LEU A 189 -0.26 -23.95 -2.88
C LEU A 189 1.11 -23.55 -2.33
N PRO A 190 2.12 -23.29 -3.19
CA PRO A 190 3.49 -23.03 -2.73
C PRO A 190 3.65 -21.69 -1.97
N TYR A 191 2.81 -20.69 -2.25
CA TYR A 191 2.85 -19.34 -1.66
C TYR A 191 1.78 -19.11 -0.57
N PHE A 192 1.13 -20.16 -0.04
CA PHE A 192 0.01 -20.02 0.90
C PHE A 192 0.40 -19.31 2.20
N LYS A 193 1.63 -19.50 2.72
CA LYS A 193 2.10 -18.78 3.91
C LYS A 193 2.17 -17.27 3.65
N SER A 194 2.65 -16.85 2.49
CA SER A 194 2.70 -15.45 2.10
C SER A 194 1.30 -14.83 2.01
N LEU A 195 0.32 -15.53 1.41
CA LEU A 195 -1.07 -15.09 1.38
C LEU A 195 -1.64 -14.82 2.79
N MET A 196 -1.37 -15.71 3.76
CA MET A 196 -1.90 -15.57 5.11
C MET A 196 -1.31 -14.42 5.92
N SER A 197 -0.29 -13.72 5.41
CA SER A 197 0.20 -12.46 5.98
C SER A 197 -0.48 -11.21 5.41
N PHE A 198 -1.39 -11.36 4.44
CA PHE A 198 -2.09 -10.26 3.79
C PHE A 198 -3.43 -9.95 4.45
N ALA A 199 -3.86 -8.69 4.39
CA ALA A 199 -4.99 -8.16 5.15
C ALA A 199 -6.32 -8.91 4.97
N THR A 200 -6.63 -9.37 3.75
CA THR A 200 -7.85 -10.15 3.45
C THR A 200 -7.95 -11.46 4.25
N PHE A 201 -6.81 -11.99 4.73
CA PHE A 201 -6.74 -13.22 5.53
C PHE A 201 -6.72 -12.96 7.04
N PHE A 202 -6.81 -11.70 7.49
CA PHE A 202 -6.83 -11.37 8.91
C PHE A 202 -8.15 -11.78 9.57
N PRO A 203 -8.14 -12.06 10.89
CA PRO A 203 -9.36 -12.36 11.63
C PRO A 203 -10.20 -11.09 11.81
N GLU A 204 -11.50 -11.26 11.98
CA GLU A 204 -12.44 -10.19 12.31
C GLU A 204 -13.29 -10.58 13.54
N ASN A 205 -13.47 -9.65 14.48
CA ASN A 205 -14.30 -9.87 15.67
C ASN A 205 -15.79 -9.80 15.29
N GLU A 206 -16.41 -10.96 15.08
CA GLU A 206 -17.81 -11.08 14.64
C GLU A 206 -18.79 -10.29 15.53
N LYS A 207 -18.63 -10.41 16.85
CA LYS A 207 -19.49 -9.74 17.84
C LYS A 207 -19.41 -8.22 17.71
N PHE A 208 -18.20 -7.70 17.58
CA PHE A 208 -17.96 -6.27 17.43
C PHE A 208 -18.52 -5.75 16.10
N ILE A 209 -18.23 -6.42 14.99
CA ILE A 209 -18.72 -6.02 13.67
C ILE A 209 -20.25 -6.00 13.63
N LYS A 210 -20.90 -7.04 14.14
CA LYS A 210 -22.36 -7.08 14.22
C LYS A 210 -22.94 -5.95 15.07
N ALA A 211 -22.28 -5.59 16.17
CA ALA A 211 -22.70 -4.48 17.03
C ALA A 211 -22.53 -3.11 16.35
N GLN A 212 -21.46 -2.92 15.55
CA GLN A 212 -21.23 -1.67 14.79
C GLN A 212 -22.14 -1.56 13.56
N GLY A 213 -22.50 -2.68 12.96
CA GLY A 213 -23.27 -2.73 11.71
C GLY A 213 -22.61 -1.90 10.62
N LYS A 214 -23.37 -1.02 9.98
CA LYS A 214 -22.87 -0.16 8.87
C LYS A 214 -21.83 0.89 9.29
N ASN A 215 -21.63 1.10 10.59
CA ASN A 215 -20.63 2.06 11.08
C ASN A 215 -19.25 1.40 11.26
N TYR A 216 -19.14 0.07 11.12
CA TYR A 216 -17.86 -0.64 11.27
C TYR A 216 -16.78 -0.03 10.39
N ALA A 217 -15.60 0.20 10.97
CA ALA A 217 -14.39 0.67 10.29
C ALA A 217 -14.50 2.07 9.62
N LEU A 218 -15.50 2.88 9.96
CA LEU A 218 -15.65 4.24 9.42
C LEU A 218 -14.93 5.30 10.26
N GLU A 219 -14.70 5.02 11.54
CA GLU A 219 -14.07 5.93 12.51
C GLU A 219 -13.10 5.13 13.39
N ALA A 220 -12.15 5.80 14.04
CA ALA A 220 -11.24 5.14 14.99
C ALA A 220 -11.97 4.37 16.09
N ALA A 221 -13.08 4.92 16.60
CA ALA A 221 -13.91 4.29 17.63
C ALA A 221 -14.73 3.09 17.12
N ASN A 222 -14.87 2.93 15.81
CA ASN A 222 -15.61 1.83 15.17
C ASN A 222 -14.70 0.67 14.73
N GLY A 223 -13.47 0.64 15.19
CA GLY A 223 -12.49 -0.42 14.96
C GLY A 223 -12.14 -1.19 16.24
N VAL A 224 -11.74 -2.45 16.09
CA VAL A 224 -11.17 -3.29 17.13
C VAL A 224 -9.97 -4.04 16.55
N TYR A 225 -8.87 -4.11 17.27
CA TYR A 225 -7.56 -4.45 16.73
C TYR A 225 -6.90 -5.58 17.52
N ASN A 226 -6.14 -6.45 16.87
CA ASN A 226 -5.38 -7.54 17.50
C ASN A 226 -3.88 -7.46 17.22
N GLY A 227 -3.41 -6.41 16.56
CA GLY A 227 -2.01 -6.17 16.18
C GLY A 227 -1.24 -5.32 17.18
N PRO A 228 0.00 -4.93 16.80
CA PRO A 228 0.94 -4.15 17.65
C PRO A 228 0.42 -2.80 18.12
N PHE A 229 -0.40 -2.15 17.28
CA PHE A 229 -0.98 -0.84 17.54
C PHE A 229 -2.50 -0.86 17.41
N VAL A 230 -3.13 0.23 17.82
CA VAL A 230 -4.55 0.54 17.62
C VAL A 230 -4.65 1.88 16.89
N LEU A 231 -5.59 2.04 15.97
CA LEU A 231 -5.94 3.35 15.41
C LEU A 231 -6.71 4.11 16.49
N SER A 232 -6.05 5.10 17.11
CA SER A 232 -6.57 5.79 18.30
C SER A 232 -7.23 7.12 18.01
N ASP A 233 -6.89 7.74 16.88
CA ASP A 233 -7.49 8.99 16.40
C ASP A 233 -7.49 8.97 14.87
N TRP A 234 -8.55 9.49 14.26
CA TRP A 234 -8.67 9.58 12.80
C TRP A 234 -9.48 10.83 12.45
N LYS A 235 -8.78 11.83 11.99
CA LYS A 235 -9.34 13.09 11.48
C LYS A 235 -9.26 13.06 9.98
N HIS A 236 -10.36 12.72 9.35
CA HIS A 236 -10.45 12.53 7.90
C HIS A 236 -9.83 13.68 7.13
N GLU A 237 -9.06 13.36 6.09
CA GLU A 237 -8.30 14.28 5.22
C GLU A 237 -7.25 15.15 5.94
N GLN A 238 -6.94 14.88 7.22
CA GLN A 238 -5.99 15.68 8.01
C GLN A 238 -4.89 14.84 8.64
N SER A 239 -5.27 13.88 9.49
CA SER A 239 -4.30 13.12 10.28
C SER A 239 -4.91 11.86 10.88
N PHE A 240 -4.05 10.89 11.22
CA PHE A 240 -4.43 9.76 12.05
C PHE A 240 -3.30 9.38 13.00
N GLN A 241 -3.63 8.63 14.05
CA GLN A 241 -2.69 8.26 15.09
C GLN A 241 -2.81 6.77 15.42
N LEU A 242 -1.66 6.10 15.50
CA LEU A 242 -1.55 4.75 16.04
C LEU A 242 -0.94 4.82 17.43
N LYS A 243 -1.53 4.10 18.39
CA LYS A 243 -0.99 3.91 19.75
C LYS A 243 -0.67 2.46 19.99
N LYS A 244 0.36 2.20 20.78
CA LYS A 244 0.72 0.85 21.23
C LYS A 244 -0.49 0.14 21.81
N ASN A 245 -0.73 -1.08 21.35
CA ASN A 245 -1.81 -1.91 21.83
C ASN A 245 -1.41 -2.64 23.14
N PRO A 246 -1.98 -2.28 24.29
CA PRO A 246 -1.59 -2.89 25.56
C PRO A 246 -2.03 -4.36 25.69
N THR A 247 -2.99 -4.79 24.87
CA THR A 247 -3.52 -6.17 24.86
C THR A 247 -2.82 -7.07 23.84
N TYR A 248 -1.90 -6.51 23.01
CA TYR A 248 -1.17 -7.27 22.00
C TYR A 248 -0.32 -8.37 22.66
N TRP A 249 -0.34 -9.58 22.13
CA TRP A 249 0.34 -10.73 22.71
C TRP A 249 1.87 -10.54 22.82
N ASP A 250 2.47 -9.83 21.86
CA ASP A 250 3.91 -9.55 21.80
C ASP A 250 4.22 -8.06 22.04
N LYS A 251 3.46 -7.44 22.96
CA LYS A 251 3.57 -6.00 23.28
C LYS A 251 4.97 -5.59 23.76
N ASP A 252 5.74 -6.51 24.34
CA ASP A 252 7.07 -6.23 24.88
C ASP A 252 8.11 -6.02 23.75
N ALA A 253 7.87 -6.56 22.56
CA ALA A 253 8.65 -6.30 21.36
C ALA A 253 8.37 -4.90 20.77
N VAL A 254 7.22 -4.30 21.06
CA VAL A 254 6.81 -2.99 20.56
C VAL A 254 7.37 -1.90 21.45
N LYS A 255 8.27 -1.08 20.92
CA LYS A 255 8.93 0.00 21.66
C LYS A 255 8.25 1.35 21.51
N LEU A 256 7.74 1.67 20.30
CA LEU A 256 7.01 2.91 20.05
C LEU A 256 5.71 2.93 20.84
N GLU A 257 5.43 4.06 21.49
CA GLU A 257 4.17 4.30 22.20
C GLU A 257 3.12 4.98 21.28
N THR A 258 3.60 5.82 20.34
CA THR A 258 2.71 6.57 19.45
C THR A 258 3.36 6.75 18.08
N ILE A 259 2.57 6.64 17.03
CA ILE A 259 2.93 7.02 15.66
C ILE A 259 1.89 8.01 15.16
N ASN A 260 2.31 9.23 14.86
CA ASN A 260 1.46 10.27 14.31
C ASN A 260 1.63 10.32 12.80
N PHE A 261 0.54 10.43 12.06
CA PHE A 261 0.54 10.66 10.62
C PHE A 261 -0.19 11.95 10.29
N ASN A 262 0.47 12.86 9.58
CA ASN A 262 -0.17 14.02 8.96
C ASN A 262 -0.34 13.77 7.47
N ILE A 263 -1.52 14.06 6.92
CA ILE A 263 -1.78 13.93 5.48
C ILE A 263 -1.22 15.19 4.79
N VAL A 264 -0.21 14.98 3.94
CA VAL A 264 0.52 16.05 3.23
C VAL A 264 0.71 15.65 1.78
N LYS A 265 0.03 16.35 0.87
CA LYS A 265 0.03 16.08 -0.58
C LYS A 265 1.10 16.89 -1.35
N ASP A 266 1.71 17.85 -0.69
CA ASP A 266 2.73 18.76 -1.23
C ASP A 266 4.10 18.43 -0.65
N THR A 267 5.07 18.10 -1.52
CA THR A 267 6.41 17.67 -1.09
C THR A 267 7.17 18.76 -0.38
N ALA A 268 7.04 20.03 -0.80
CA ALA A 268 7.74 21.15 -0.15
C ALA A 268 7.24 21.37 1.28
N THR A 269 5.93 21.24 1.50
CA THR A 269 5.33 21.25 2.84
C THR A 269 5.87 20.10 3.69
N GLY A 270 5.97 18.90 3.13
CA GLY A 270 6.55 17.73 3.81
C GLY A 270 8.01 17.97 4.22
N VAL A 271 8.83 18.48 3.32
CA VAL A 271 10.23 18.83 3.58
C VAL A 271 10.35 19.90 4.68
N ASN A 272 9.50 20.92 4.67
CA ASN A 272 9.47 21.94 5.73
C ASN A 272 9.11 21.34 7.10
N LEU A 273 8.15 20.41 7.15
CA LEU A 273 7.84 19.69 8.39
C LEU A 273 9.02 18.84 8.88
N TYR A 274 9.77 18.22 7.98
CA TYR A 274 11.00 17.53 8.32
C TYR A 274 12.06 18.51 8.83
N GLU A 275 12.38 19.59 8.11
CA GLU A 275 13.39 20.58 8.54
C GLU A 275 13.07 21.18 9.91
N THR A 276 11.79 21.47 10.19
CA THR A 276 11.31 22.00 11.48
C THR A 276 11.11 20.95 12.57
N LYS A 277 11.54 19.68 12.35
CA LYS A 277 11.45 18.56 13.28
C LYS A 277 10.01 18.17 13.66
N LYS A 278 9.05 18.46 12.80
CA LYS A 278 7.64 18.03 12.94
C LYS A 278 7.35 16.73 12.21
N ALA A 279 8.28 16.26 11.37
CA ALA A 279 8.27 14.95 10.75
C ALA A 279 9.65 14.30 10.90
N ASP A 280 9.68 12.99 11.08
CA ASP A 280 10.90 12.19 11.28
C ASP A 280 11.37 11.51 10.00
N ARG A 281 10.46 11.33 9.04
CA ARG A 281 10.73 10.82 7.68
C ARG A 281 9.90 11.63 6.68
N VAL A 282 10.48 11.91 5.50
CA VAL A 282 9.80 12.57 4.38
C VAL A 282 10.29 12.00 3.06
N THR A 283 9.36 11.67 2.17
CA THR A 283 9.65 11.27 0.79
C THR A 283 9.97 12.49 -0.06
N LEU A 284 10.92 12.37 -0.97
CA LEU A 284 11.42 13.46 -1.80
C LEU A 284 10.98 13.28 -3.27
N ASN A 285 10.64 14.39 -3.92
CA ASN A 285 10.54 14.46 -5.37
C ASN A 285 11.88 14.91 -6.00
N ALA A 286 11.95 14.96 -7.33
CA ALA A 286 13.17 15.27 -8.08
C ALA A 286 13.91 16.53 -7.60
N GLU A 287 13.18 17.61 -7.32
CA GLU A 287 13.74 18.89 -6.88
C GLU A 287 14.49 18.75 -5.56
N PHE A 288 13.92 18.03 -4.60
CA PHE A 288 14.52 17.85 -3.29
C PHE A 288 15.56 16.75 -3.26
N VAL A 289 15.50 15.76 -4.14
CA VAL A 289 16.57 14.76 -4.29
C VAL A 289 17.89 15.45 -4.64
N ASP A 290 17.91 16.37 -5.61
CA ASP A 290 19.12 17.09 -5.97
C ASP A 290 19.67 17.95 -4.83
N LYS A 291 18.78 18.54 -4.02
CA LYS A 291 19.15 19.34 -2.85
C LYS A 291 19.77 18.48 -1.73
N TYR A 292 19.23 17.28 -1.49
CA TYR A 292 19.56 16.49 -0.30
C TYR A 292 20.37 15.21 -0.55
N LYS A 293 20.70 14.84 -1.79
CA LYS A 293 21.41 13.59 -2.11
C LYS A 293 22.74 13.38 -1.38
N ASN A 294 23.34 14.46 -0.84
CA ASN A 294 24.57 14.41 -0.04
C ASN A 294 24.30 14.57 1.48
N ASP A 295 23.03 14.67 1.90
CA ASP A 295 22.70 14.72 3.34
C ASP A 295 22.84 13.33 3.95
N LYS A 296 23.39 13.26 5.18
CA LYS A 296 23.59 12.00 5.90
C LYS A 296 22.30 11.22 6.21
N ASN A 297 21.18 11.91 6.24
CA ASN A 297 19.85 11.32 6.45
C ASN A 297 19.18 10.88 5.15
N PHE A 298 19.80 11.16 3.99
CA PHE A 298 19.26 10.78 2.70
C PHE A 298 19.46 9.29 2.44
N ALA A 299 18.42 8.65 1.93
CA ALA A 299 18.49 7.27 1.44
C ALA A 299 17.57 7.08 0.24
N THR A 300 17.88 6.02 -0.52
CA THR A 300 17.00 5.50 -1.56
C THR A 300 16.76 4.02 -1.34
N THR A 301 15.52 3.57 -1.52
CA THR A 301 15.18 2.14 -1.49
C THR A 301 14.50 1.74 -2.80
N PRO A 302 14.88 0.58 -3.39
CA PRO A 302 14.11 -0.01 -4.47
C PRO A 302 12.77 -0.49 -3.94
N ASP A 303 11.77 -0.55 -4.82
CA ASP A 303 10.43 -0.98 -4.51
C ASP A 303 9.93 -1.91 -5.63
N THR A 304 8.93 -2.70 -5.37
CA THR A 304 8.36 -3.67 -6.30
C THR A 304 7.03 -3.24 -6.91
N THR A 305 6.54 -2.06 -6.57
CA THR A 305 5.35 -1.46 -7.19
C THR A 305 5.66 -1.05 -8.62
N VAL A 306 4.79 -1.42 -9.55
CA VAL A 306 4.85 -0.96 -10.94
C VAL A 306 3.67 -0.04 -11.21
N TYR A 307 3.99 1.15 -11.75
CA TYR A 307 3.01 2.10 -12.22
C TYR A 307 2.80 1.95 -13.72
N PHE A 308 1.56 2.08 -14.16
CA PHE A 308 1.15 1.93 -15.55
C PHE A 308 -0.09 2.77 -15.87
N LEU A 309 -0.32 3.03 -17.15
CA LEU A 309 -1.59 3.56 -17.61
C LEU A 309 -2.55 2.39 -17.82
N ARG A 310 -3.72 2.44 -17.18
CA ARG A 310 -4.89 1.61 -17.53
C ARG A 310 -5.53 2.21 -18.77
N LEU A 311 -5.66 1.45 -19.83
CA LEU A 311 -6.25 1.87 -21.10
C LEU A 311 -7.64 1.24 -21.20
N ASN A 312 -8.69 2.04 -21.02
CA ASN A 312 -10.07 1.53 -20.96
C ASN A 312 -10.57 1.09 -22.34
N GLU A 313 -10.61 -0.21 -22.57
CA GLU A 313 -11.04 -0.79 -23.84
C GLU A 313 -12.54 -0.62 -24.15
N LYS A 314 -13.34 -0.10 -23.21
CA LYS A 314 -14.73 0.32 -23.45
C LYS A 314 -14.80 1.67 -24.18
N ASN A 315 -13.72 2.47 -24.18
CA ASN A 315 -13.60 3.66 -25.01
C ASN A 315 -13.37 3.25 -26.46
N LYS A 316 -14.08 3.86 -27.40
CA LYS A 316 -14.05 3.49 -28.83
C LYS A 316 -12.66 3.57 -29.47
N VAL A 317 -11.85 4.53 -29.08
CA VAL A 317 -10.48 4.69 -29.57
C VAL A 317 -9.56 3.66 -28.92
N LEU A 318 -9.68 3.50 -27.60
CA LEU A 318 -8.83 2.57 -26.82
C LEU A 318 -9.27 1.10 -26.97
N ALA A 319 -10.42 0.80 -27.53
CA ALA A 319 -10.77 -0.55 -28.01
C ALA A 319 -9.83 -1.03 -29.12
N ASN A 320 -9.25 -0.10 -29.90
CA ASN A 320 -8.29 -0.43 -30.95
C ASN A 320 -6.91 -0.69 -30.37
N ARG A 321 -6.37 -1.90 -30.59
CA ARG A 321 -5.04 -2.32 -30.09
C ARG A 321 -3.91 -1.41 -30.60
N ASP A 322 -3.98 -0.98 -31.88
CA ASP A 322 -2.94 -0.14 -32.47
C ASP A 322 -2.93 1.25 -31.84
N ALA A 323 -4.10 1.79 -31.41
CA ALA A 323 -4.16 3.03 -30.64
C ALA A 323 -3.49 2.88 -29.27
N ARG A 324 -3.73 1.78 -28.56
CA ARG A 324 -3.09 1.51 -27.26
C ARG A 324 -1.58 1.32 -27.41
N LYS A 325 -1.13 0.58 -28.42
CA LYS A 325 0.32 0.43 -28.72
C LYS A 325 0.96 1.76 -29.07
N ALA A 326 0.29 2.60 -29.84
CA ALA A 326 0.80 3.93 -30.17
C ALA A 326 0.99 4.78 -28.92
N ILE A 327 0.04 4.76 -27.98
CA ILE A 327 0.18 5.45 -26.68
C ILE A 327 1.38 4.94 -25.89
N ASP A 328 1.57 3.61 -25.81
CA ASP A 328 2.69 3.02 -25.05
C ASP A 328 4.07 3.36 -25.64
N MET A 329 4.18 3.44 -26.97
CA MET A 329 5.44 3.65 -27.69
C MET A 329 5.79 5.12 -27.94
N ALA A 330 4.88 6.06 -27.65
CA ALA A 330 4.98 7.46 -28.07
C ALA A 330 5.71 8.38 -27.08
N TRP A 331 6.14 7.90 -25.91
CA TRP A 331 6.71 8.75 -24.87
C TRP A 331 7.96 8.13 -24.23
N ASP A 332 8.89 9.01 -23.80
CA ASP A 332 10.21 8.61 -23.28
C ASP A 332 10.16 8.31 -21.77
N LYS A 333 10.01 7.02 -21.43
CA LYS A 333 10.00 6.51 -20.06
C LYS A 333 11.34 6.71 -19.34
N LYS A 334 12.45 6.68 -20.09
CA LYS A 334 13.78 6.87 -19.50
C LYS A 334 13.97 8.32 -19.06
N SER A 335 13.75 9.28 -19.94
CA SER A 335 13.85 10.70 -19.60
C SER A 335 12.84 11.08 -18.51
N PHE A 336 11.64 10.50 -18.52
CA PHE A 336 10.64 10.66 -17.48
C PHE A 336 11.18 10.24 -16.09
N VAL A 337 11.77 9.05 -15.98
CA VAL A 337 12.32 8.56 -14.72
C VAL A 337 13.52 9.37 -14.26
N ASP A 338 14.42 9.70 -15.18
CA ASP A 338 15.68 10.37 -14.86
C ASP A 338 15.48 11.85 -14.48
N VAL A 339 14.45 12.52 -15.04
CA VAL A 339 14.25 13.98 -14.89
C VAL A 339 13.04 14.30 -14.02
N ILE A 340 11.87 13.67 -14.32
CA ILE A 340 10.63 14.01 -13.62
C ILE A 340 10.55 13.34 -12.25
N LEU A 341 10.99 12.06 -12.14
CA LEU A 341 10.97 11.33 -10.87
C LEU A 341 12.26 11.51 -10.07
N ASN A 342 13.41 11.24 -10.67
CA ASN A 342 14.76 11.37 -10.08
C ASN A 342 14.87 10.81 -8.63
N ASN A 343 14.10 9.78 -8.30
CA ASN A 343 13.92 9.29 -6.92
C ASN A 343 14.35 7.82 -6.74
N GLY A 344 15.14 7.30 -7.67
CA GLY A 344 15.58 5.89 -7.67
C GLY A 344 14.65 4.96 -8.46
N SER A 345 13.51 5.43 -8.97
CA SER A 345 12.63 4.68 -9.88
C SER A 345 13.37 4.21 -11.13
N LYS A 346 12.85 3.17 -11.77
CA LYS A 346 13.40 2.61 -13.02
C LYS A 346 12.33 2.61 -14.10
N PRO A 347 12.67 2.90 -15.37
CA PRO A 347 11.71 2.77 -16.48
C PRO A 347 11.16 1.34 -16.51
N ALA A 348 9.85 1.20 -16.68
CA ALA A 348 9.22 -0.11 -16.85
C ALA A 348 8.67 -0.24 -18.28
N ASN A 349 9.10 -1.31 -18.93
CA ASN A 349 8.57 -1.82 -20.19
C ASN A 349 7.97 -3.22 -19.97
N PHE A 350 7.40 -3.45 -18.78
CA PHE A 350 6.96 -4.75 -18.25
C PHE A 350 5.94 -4.53 -17.12
N LEU A 351 5.27 -5.60 -16.73
CA LEU A 351 4.34 -5.58 -15.58
C LEU A 351 4.98 -6.16 -14.31
N VAL A 352 5.54 -7.36 -14.37
CA VAL A 352 6.18 -7.99 -13.21
C VAL A 352 7.54 -7.35 -12.93
N PRO A 353 7.78 -6.76 -11.75
CA PRO A 353 8.98 -5.97 -11.46
C PRO A 353 10.26 -6.80 -11.35
N ARG A 354 11.39 -6.12 -11.45
CA ARG A 354 12.72 -6.67 -11.16
C ARG A 354 12.89 -6.91 -9.67
N ALA A 355 13.72 -7.90 -9.30
CA ALA A 355 14.07 -8.26 -7.93
C ALA A 355 12.86 -8.62 -7.04
N PHE A 356 11.80 -9.15 -7.64
CA PHE A 356 10.59 -9.54 -6.94
C PHE A 356 10.42 -11.06 -6.79
N ALA A 357 10.53 -11.81 -7.87
CA ALA A 357 10.30 -13.24 -7.84
C ALA A 357 11.34 -14.00 -8.68
N LYS A 358 11.77 -15.16 -8.15
CA LYS A 358 12.72 -16.05 -8.80
C LYS A 358 12.04 -17.33 -9.23
N GLY A 359 12.39 -17.79 -10.42
CA GLY A 359 11.95 -19.05 -10.97
C GLY A 359 12.59 -20.26 -10.30
N PRO A 360 12.16 -21.49 -10.66
CA PRO A 360 12.74 -22.73 -10.15
C PRO A 360 14.25 -22.89 -10.45
N ASP A 361 14.74 -22.17 -11.46
CA ASP A 361 16.17 -22.09 -11.84
C ASP A 361 16.95 -20.99 -11.08
N GLY A 362 16.30 -20.29 -10.16
CA GLY A 362 16.87 -19.21 -9.35
C GLY A 362 17.00 -17.87 -10.07
N LYS A 363 16.61 -17.76 -11.35
CA LYS A 363 16.65 -16.50 -12.10
C LYS A 363 15.45 -15.63 -11.79
N ASP A 364 15.67 -14.32 -11.78
CA ASP A 364 14.60 -13.34 -11.68
C ASP A 364 13.63 -13.44 -12.87
N PHE A 365 12.36 -13.17 -12.64
CA PHE A 365 11.32 -13.16 -13.67
C PHE A 365 11.70 -12.22 -14.83
N ARG A 366 12.21 -11.06 -14.50
CA ARG A 366 12.58 -10.04 -15.47
C ARG A 366 13.86 -10.39 -16.25
N ASP A 367 14.81 -11.11 -15.64
CA ASP A 367 15.99 -11.58 -16.34
C ASP A 367 15.65 -12.57 -17.49
N THR A 368 14.53 -13.29 -17.32
CA THR A 368 14.04 -14.23 -18.34
C THR A 368 13.20 -13.53 -19.41
N ASN A 369 12.27 -12.65 -19.01
CA ASN A 369 11.35 -12.01 -19.96
C ASN A 369 11.90 -10.71 -20.58
N GLY A 370 12.85 -10.03 -19.93
CA GLY A 370 13.41 -8.76 -20.41
C GLY A 370 12.39 -7.64 -20.50
N ASP A 371 12.64 -6.65 -21.31
CA ASP A 371 11.71 -5.58 -21.65
C ASP A 371 10.79 -6.03 -22.79
N LEU A 372 9.49 -5.78 -22.66
CA LEU A 372 8.44 -6.22 -23.59
C LEU A 372 7.81 -5.08 -24.38
N SER A 373 8.26 -3.85 -24.14
CA SER A 373 7.88 -2.64 -24.83
C SER A 373 9.11 -1.75 -25.05
N LYS A 374 9.00 -0.74 -25.90
CA LYS A 374 10.09 0.22 -26.17
C LYS A 374 9.54 1.54 -26.68
N LEU A 375 10.30 2.60 -26.49
CA LEU A 375 10.10 3.87 -27.19
C LEU A 375 10.32 3.68 -28.70
N ASP A 376 9.32 4.00 -29.52
CA ASP A 376 9.44 4.04 -30.98
C ASP A 376 8.39 5.00 -31.55
N VAL A 377 8.71 6.28 -31.52
CA VAL A 377 7.79 7.35 -31.96
C VAL A 377 7.40 7.23 -33.43
N ALA A 378 8.32 6.72 -34.27
CA ALA A 378 8.03 6.55 -35.70
C ALA A 378 6.97 5.46 -35.92
N GLU A 379 7.08 4.34 -35.24
CA GLU A 379 6.09 3.28 -35.29
C GLU A 379 4.79 3.68 -34.60
N ALA A 380 4.87 4.37 -33.46
CA ALA A 380 3.70 4.92 -32.76
C ALA A 380 2.84 5.80 -33.69
N LYS A 381 3.46 6.71 -34.45
CA LYS A 381 2.76 7.55 -35.44
C LYS A 381 2.06 6.75 -36.53
N LYS A 382 2.67 5.67 -37.02
CA LYS A 382 2.04 4.79 -38.02
C LYS A 382 0.85 4.04 -37.46
N LEU A 383 1.01 3.45 -36.25
CA LEU A 383 -0.07 2.73 -35.57
C LEU A 383 -1.23 3.67 -35.24
N TRP A 384 -0.94 4.88 -34.78
CA TRP A 384 -1.95 5.90 -34.49
C TRP A 384 -2.73 6.30 -35.75
N ALA A 385 -2.03 6.56 -36.86
CA ALA A 385 -2.66 6.88 -38.14
C ALA A 385 -3.54 5.73 -38.69
N LYS A 386 -3.13 4.47 -38.44
CA LYS A 386 -3.91 3.29 -38.77
C LYS A 386 -5.17 3.21 -37.89
N ALA A 387 -5.02 3.38 -36.59
CA ALA A 387 -6.11 3.38 -35.62
C ALA A 387 -7.14 4.49 -35.91
N LYS A 388 -6.71 5.70 -36.30
CA LYS A 388 -7.59 6.79 -36.75
C LYS A 388 -8.51 6.35 -37.89
N LYS A 389 -7.96 5.65 -38.90
CA LYS A 389 -8.73 5.15 -40.03
C LYS A 389 -9.71 4.04 -39.63
N GLU A 390 -9.25 3.09 -38.81
CA GLU A 390 -10.04 1.92 -38.41
C GLU A 390 -11.18 2.30 -37.45
N ALA A 391 -10.92 3.19 -36.49
CA ALA A 391 -11.91 3.65 -35.50
C ALA A 391 -12.74 4.86 -36.00
N GLY A 392 -12.39 5.44 -37.16
CA GLY A 392 -13.17 6.50 -37.81
C GLY A 392 -13.11 7.85 -37.09
N PHE A 393 -11.91 8.31 -36.66
CA PHE A 393 -11.73 9.63 -36.06
C PHE A 393 -10.53 10.39 -36.66
N ASP A 394 -10.63 11.71 -36.72
CA ASP A 394 -9.52 12.60 -37.07
C ASP A 394 -8.89 13.25 -35.84
N LYS A 395 -9.72 13.66 -34.92
CA LYS A 395 -9.35 14.25 -33.63
C LYS A 395 -10.07 13.54 -32.51
N VAL A 396 -9.40 13.39 -31.37
CA VAL A 396 -9.98 12.80 -30.18
C VAL A 396 -9.49 13.53 -28.93
N SER A 397 -10.37 13.71 -27.95
CA SER A 397 -10.02 14.13 -26.61
C SER A 397 -10.17 12.95 -25.66
N LEU A 398 -9.11 12.62 -24.94
CA LEU A 398 -9.12 11.57 -23.90
C LEU A 398 -8.90 12.18 -22.52
N GLU A 399 -9.61 11.70 -21.51
CA GLU A 399 -9.49 12.11 -20.13
C GLU A 399 -8.47 11.21 -19.38
N LEU A 400 -7.40 11.80 -18.86
CA LEU A 400 -6.45 11.13 -17.96
C LEU A 400 -6.89 11.30 -16.52
N LEU A 401 -7.41 10.23 -15.92
CA LEU A 401 -7.70 10.17 -14.50
C LEU A 401 -6.41 9.99 -13.69
N ASN A 402 -6.20 10.86 -12.68
CA ASN A 402 -4.98 10.88 -11.91
C ASN A 402 -5.23 11.22 -10.44
N TYR A 403 -4.20 11.07 -9.60
CA TYR A 403 -4.17 11.52 -8.21
C TYR A 403 -4.02 13.05 -8.12
N ASP A 404 -4.38 13.63 -6.97
CA ASP A 404 -4.39 15.10 -6.77
C ASP A 404 -3.13 15.65 -6.07
N ASP A 405 -2.11 14.80 -5.83
CA ASP A 405 -0.81 15.23 -5.30
C ASP A 405 0.05 15.97 -6.33
N ASP A 406 1.08 16.69 -5.86
CA ASP A 406 1.94 17.52 -6.70
C ASP A 406 2.79 16.72 -7.69
N ASN A 407 3.24 15.53 -7.30
CA ASN A 407 4.04 14.64 -8.14
C ASN A 407 3.22 14.09 -9.31
N SER A 408 2.01 13.61 -9.00
CA SER A 408 1.07 13.09 -9.99
C SER A 408 0.66 14.15 -11.02
N LYS A 409 0.55 15.41 -10.61
CA LYS A 409 0.31 16.54 -11.53
C LYS A 409 1.46 16.72 -12.53
N LYS A 410 2.72 16.67 -12.07
CA LYS A 410 3.91 16.76 -12.95
C LYS A 410 3.96 15.58 -13.93
N ILE A 411 3.68 14.37 -13.45
CA ILE A 411 3.59 13.15 -14.28
C ILE A 411 2.56 13.33 -15.39
N SER A 412 1.36 13.79 -15.06
CA SER A 412 0.29 13.99 -16.04
C SER A 412 0.62 15.05 -17.08
N GLN A 413 1.30 16.12 -16.68
CA GLN A 413 1.74 17.18 -17.62
C GLN A 413 2.77 16.64 -18.62
N TYR A 414 3.76 15.88 -18.14
CA TYR A 414 4.75 15.26 -19.01
C TYR A 414 4.11 14.30 -20.01
N LEU A 415 3.23 13.42 -19.55
CA LEU A 415 2.50 12.48 -20.43
C LEU A 415 1.68 13.22 -21.49
N LYS A 416 0.92 14.24 -21.07
CA LYS A 416 0.11 15.06 -21.97
C LYS A 416 0.98 15.67 -23.07
N GLU A 417 2.09 16.32 -22.71
CA GLU A 417 2.99 16.95 -23.68
C GLU A 417 3.56 15.95 -24.67
N GLN A 418 4.09 14.82 -24.19
CA GLN A 418 4.69 13.79 -25.04
C GLN A 418 3.68 13.17 -25.99
N LEU A 419 2.52 12.80 -25.49
CA LEU A 419 1.50 12.11 -26.28
C LEU A 419 0.84 13.05 -27.29
N GLU A 420 0.49 14.29 -26.92
CA GLU A 420 -0.08 15.28 -27.84
C GLU A 420 0.91 15.70 -28.95
N THR A 421 2.21 15.77 -28.62
CA THR A 421 3.26 16.10 -29.59
C THR A 421 3.45 14.97 -30.62
N ASN A 422 3.36 13.72 -30.17
CA ASN A 422 3.72 12.57 -31.00
C ASN A 422 2.53 11.91 -31.70
N LEU A 423 1.31 12.09 -31.19
CA LEU A 423 0.10 11.47 -31.74
C LEU A 423 -0.86 12.54 -32.30
N ASP A 424 -0.79 12.76 -33.60
CA ASP A 424 -1.55 13.79 -34.30
C ASP A 424 -3.07 13.69 -34.04
N GLY A 425 -3.67 14.81 -33.66
CA GLY A 425 -5.10 14.92 -33.37
C GLY A 425 -5.52 14.42 -32.00
N LEU A 426 -4.59 13.95 -31.15
CA LEU A 426 -4.86 13.64 -29.74
C LEU A 426 -4.83 14.92 -28.90
N SER A 427 -5.82 15.05 -28.01
CA SER A 427 -5.86 16.04 -26.93
C SER A 427 -6.14 15.34 -25.61
N ILE A 428 -5.44 15.71 -24.54
CA ILE A 428 -5.58 15.09 -23.21
C ILE A 428 -6.10 16.11 -22.22
N SER A 429 -7.21 15.81 -21.57
CA SER A 429 -7.69 16.52 -20.38
C SER A 429 -7.26 15.78 -19.12
N ILE A 430 -6.66 16.50 -18.16
CA ILE A 430 -6.21 15.89 -16.90
C ILE A 430 -7.31 16.06 -15.86
N LYS A 431 -7.69 14.95 -15.19
CA LYS A 431 -8.71 14.89 -14.14
C LYS A 431 -8.08 14.41 -12.84
N PRO A 432 -7.51 15.32 -12.02
CA PRO A 432 -7.00 14.95 -10.71
C PRO A 432 -8.15 14.67 -9.75
N GLN A 433 -8.01 13.61 -8.92
CA GLN A 433 -9.00 13.22 -7.93
C GLN A 433 -8.32 12.81 -6.62
N PRO A 434 -8.94 13.08 -5.46
CA PRO A 434 -8.54 12.47 -4.20
C PRO A 434 -8.50 10.94 -4.33
N PHE A 435 -7.58 10.30 -3.62
CA PHE A 435 -7.25 8.88 -3.80
C PHE A 435 -8.47 7.96 -3.79
N LYS A 436 -9.32 8.06 -2.76
CA LYS A 436 -10.55 7.26 -2.65
C LYS A 436 -11.51 7.47 -3.83
N GLN A 437 -11.70 8.72 -4.26
CA GLN A 437 -12.57 9.03 -5.39
C GLN A 437 -12.01 8.49 -6.71
N LYS A 438 -10.68 8.52 -6.86
CA LYS A 438 -10.01 7.94 -8.03
C LYS A 438 -10.24 6.44 -8.10
N LEU A 439 -10.08 5.70 -6.99
CA LEU A 439 -10.36 4.27 -6.92
C LEU A 439 -11.82 3.95 -7.28
N ASP A 440 -12.76 4.73 -6.76
CA ASP A 440 -14.20 4.63 -7.09
C ASP A 440 -14.49 4.81 -8.58
N LEU A 441 -13.82 5.76 -9.24
CA LEU A 441 -13.99 5.99 -10.67
C LEU A 441 -13.41 4.85 -11.50
N GLU A 442 -12.25 4.31 -11.09
CA GLU A 442 -11.63 3.15 -11.75
C GLU A 442 -12.52 1.91 -11.64
N SER A 443 -12.98 1.57 -10.43
CA SER A 443 -13.85 0.42 -10.19
C SER A 443 -15.14 0.47 -11.03
N LYS A 444 -15.70 1.68 -11.24
CA LYS A 444 -16.88 1.90 -12.10
C LYS A 444 -16.54 1.97 -13.58
N GLY A 445 -15.28 1.98 -13.98
CA GLY A 445 -14.85 2.16 -15.37
C GLY A 445 -15.13 3.56 -15.93
N ASN A 446 -15.24 4.58 -15.09
CA ASN A 446 -15.56 5.96 -15.44
C ASN A 446 -14.31 6.79 -15.73
N TYR A 447 -13.54 6.39 -16.71
CA TYR A 447 -12.33 7.06 -17.21
C TYR A 447 -12.02 6.60 -18.63
N ASP A 448 -11.26 7.37 -19.39
CA ASP A 448 -10.72 6.94 -20.68
C ASP A 448 -9.41 6.19 -20.47
N PHE A 449 -8.42 6.81 -19.82
CA PHE A 449 -7.24 6.12 -19.32
C PHE A 449 -6.85 6.67 -17.94
N SER A 450 -6.17 5.86 -17.13
CA SER A 450 -5.87 6.19 -15.75
C SER A 450 -4.42 5.90 -15.40
N PHE A 451 -3.79 6.82 -14.67
CA PHE A 451 -2.52 6.57 -14.01
C PHE A 451 -2.75 5.69 -12.78
N ALA A 452 -2.32 4.45 -12.85
CA ALA A 452 -2.52 3.44 -11.82
C ALA A 452 -1.19 2.82 -11.38
N GLY A 453 -1.18 2.17 -10.23
CA GLY A 453 -0.04 1.41 -9.74
C GLY A 453 -0.51 0.11 -9.09
N TRP A 454 0.38 -0.88 -9.05
CA TRP A 454 0.17 -2.11 -8.32
C TRP A 454 1.42 -2.47 -7.53
N GLY A 455 1.28 -2.50 -6.20
CA GLY A 455 2.23 -3.14 -5.30
C GLY A 455 1.80 -4.59 -5.10
N PRO A 456 2.72 -5.55 -5.08
CA PRO A 456 2.33 -6.95 -4.96
C PRO A 456 1.73 -7.24 -3.57
N ASP A 457 0.69 -8.08 -3.54
CA ASP A 457 0.02 -8.47 -2.30
C ASP A 457 0.75 -9.64 -1.62
N TYR A 458 1.38 -10.50 -2.41
CA TYR A 458 2.11 -11.68 -1.96
C TYR A 458 3.27 -12.01 -2.91
N GLN A 459 4.23 -12.81 -2.45
CA GLN A 459 5.47 -13.08 -3.17
C GLN A 459 5.33 -14.15 -4.26
N ASP A 460 4.56 -13.83 -5.30
CA ASP A 460 4.44 -14.65 -6.53
C ASP A 460 4.05 -13.75 -7.70
N PRO A 461 4.58 -13.97 -8.94
CA PRO A 461 4.21 -13.17 -10.11
C PRO A 461 2.70 -13.11 -10.40
N MET A 462 1.95 -14.10 -9.90
CA MET A 462 0.51 -14.19 -10.07
C MET A 462 -0.22 -12.96 -9.51
N THR A 463 0.30 -12.31 -8.44
CA THR A 463 -0.28 -11.08 -7.88
C THR A 463 -0.41 -9.93 -8.90
N PHE A 464 0.46 -9.90 -9.91
CA PHE A 464 0.41 -8.96 -11.03
C PHE A 464 -0.45 -9.49 -12.19
N LEU A 465 -0.30 -10.76 -12.51
CA LEU A 465 -0.91 -11.33 -13.71
C LEU A 465 -2.40 -11.65 -13.54
N ASP A 466 -2.83 -11.96 -12.32
CA ASP A 466 -4.24 -12.29 -12.05
C ASP A 466 -5.20 -11.09 -12.22
N MET A 467 -4.67 -9.86 -12.15
CA MET A 467 -5.46 -8.64 -12.31
C MET A 467 -6.19 -8.50 -13.66
N PHE A 468 -5.70 -9.16 -14.71
CA PHE A 468 -6.14 -8.89 -16.09
C PHE A 468 -6.96 -10.03 -16.70
N VAL A 469 -7.34 -11.04 -15.92
CA VAL A 469 -8.25 -12.09 -16.41
C VAL A 469 -9.61 -11.51 -16.79
N THR A 470 -10.21 -12.05 -17.82
CA THR A 470 -11.52 -11.60 -18.30
C THR A 470 -12.56 -11.65 -17.18
N GLY A 471 -13.17 -10.50 -16.88
CA GLY A 471 -14.18 -10.37 -15.82
C GLY A 471 -13.63 -10.42 -14.39
N GLY A 472 -12.30 -10.43 -14.21
CA GLY A 472 -11.66 -10.32 -12.89
C GLY A 472 -11.95 -8.98 -12.21
N ALA A 473 -11.96 -8.98 -10.87
CA ALA A 473 -12.31 -7.80 -10.06
C ALA A 473 -11.43 -6.57 -10.36
N HIS A 474 -10.14 -6.79 -10.61
CA HIS A 474 -9.18 -5.71 -10.91
C HIS A 474 -9.04 -5.41 -12.42
N ASN A 475 -9.70 -6.17 -13.29
CA ASN A 475 -9.78 -5.88 -14.72
C ASN A 475 -10.81 -4.76 -15.00
N GLN A 476 -10.51 -3.58 -14.51
CA GLN A 476 -11.41 -2.42 -14.59
C GLN A 476 -11.41 -1.76 -15.98
N MET A 477 -10.55 -2.22 -16.89
CA MET A 477 -10.38 -1.69 -18.25
C MET A 477 -11.16 -2.48 -19.31
N GLY A 478 -11.64 -3.68 -18.99
CA GLY A 478 -12.40 -4.51 -19.94
C GLY A 478 -11.54 -5.35 -20.89
N TYR A 479 -10.26 -5.53 -20.60
CA TYR A 479 -9.38 -6.42 -21.37
C TYR A 479 -9.91 -7.86 -21.38
N SER A 480 -9.80 -8.55 -22.50
CA SER A 480 -10.23 -9.94 -22.65
C SER A 480 -9.38 -10.67 -23.69
N ASN A 481 -8.68 -11.73 -23.26
CA ASN A 481 -7.92 -12.60 -24.14
C ASN A 481 -7.96 -14.05 -23.63
N LYS A 482 -8.60 -14.92 -24.42
CA LYS A 482 -8.79 -16.34 -24.05
C LYS A 482 -7.49 -17.10 -23.81
N GLN A 483 -6.42 -16.77 -24.53
CA GLN A 483 -5.12 -17.44 -24.35
C GLN A 483 -4.46 -16.97 -23.05
N TYR A 484 -4.54 -15.69 -22.74
CA TYR A 484 -4.12 -15.12 -21.47
C TYR A 484 -4.85 -15.80 -20.31
N ASP A 485 -6.18 -15.80 -20.35
CA ASP A 485 -7.03 -16.40 -19.31
C ASP A 485 -6.67 -17.89 -19.10
N LYS A 486 -6.45 -18.63 -20.19
CA LYS A 486 -6.04 -20.03 -20.10
C LYS A 486 -4.72 -20.20 -19.37
N LEU A 487 -3.69 -19.42 -19.70
CA LEU A 487 -2.37 -19.48 -19.06
C LEU A 487 -2.44 -19.17 -17.57
N ILE A 488 -3.23 -18.17 -17.18
CA ILE A 488 -3.44 -17.79 -15.78
C ILE A 488 -4.18 -18.91 -15.03
N ASN A 489 -5.29 -19.41 -15.58
CA ASN A 489 -6.06 -20.49 -14.98
C ASN A 489 -5.25 -21.79 -14.86
N ASP A 490 -4.46 -22.16 -15.87
CA ASP A 490 -3.56 -23.31 -15.80
C ASP A 490 -2.50 -23.12 -14.70
N SER A 491 -1.97 -21.92 -14.53
CA SER A 491 -0.97 -21.59 -13.51
C SER A 491 -1.54 -21.62 -12.07
N LYS A 492 -2.84 -21.39 -11.92
CA LYS A 492 -3.58 -21.48 -10.63
C LYS A 492 -4.17 -22.87 -10.36
N GLY A 493 -4.08 -23.77 -11.31
CA GLY A 493 -4.68 -25.10 -11.22
C GLY A 493 -3.76 -26.23 -11.68
N PRO A 494 -3.88 -26.72 -12.93
CA PRO A 494 -3.16 -27.92 -13.39
C PRO A 494 -1.64 -27.84 -13.25
N LEU A 495 -1.04 -26.65 -13.39
CA LEU A 495 0.41 -26.46 -13.36
C LEU A 495 0.99 -26.25 -11.95
N LEU A 496 0.19 -26.22 -10.89
CA LEU A 496 0.69 -26.03 -9.52
C LEU A 496 1.68 -27.14 -9.06
N ASN A 497 1.61 -28.34 -9.67
CA ASN A 497 2.53 -29.43 -9.38
C ASN A 497 3.75 -29.49 -10.32
N ASP A 498 3.81 -28.62 -11.34
CA ASP A 498 4.96 -28.44 -12.25
C ASP A 498 5.38 -26.97 -12.25
N LEU A 499 6.24 -26.61 -11.29
CA LEU A 499 6.67 -25.21 -11.09
C LEU A 499 7.40 -24.64 -12.31
N GLY A 500 8.07 -25.48 -13.12
CA GLY A 500 8.73 -25.04 -14.36
C GLY A 500 7.73 -24.66 -15.45
N ALA A 501 6.73 -25.52 -15.69
CA ALA A 501 5.66 -25.26 -16.64
C ALA A 501 4.80 -24.07 -16.19
N ARG A 502 4.50 -23.95 -14.88
CA ARG A 502 3.80 -22.82 -14.29
C ARG A 502 4.54 -21.50 -14.53
N TRP A 503 5.84 -21.49 -14.25
CA TRP A 503 6.69 -20.31 -14.45
C TRP A 503 6.67 -19.87 -15.90
N LYS A 504 6.85 -20.82 -16.82
CA LYS A 504 6.77 -20.54 -18.26
C LYS A 504 5.40 -19.97 -18.68
N ALA A 505 4.31 -20.53 -18.17
CA ALA A 505 2.96 -20.03 -18.48
C ALA A 505 2.77 -18.58 -18.01
N MET A 506 3.29 -18.20 -16.85
CA MET A 506 3.26 -16.83 -16.36
C MET A 506 4.12 -15.87 -17.22
N LEU A 507 5.32 -16.30 -17.65
CA LEU A 507 6.16 -15.53 -18.59
C LEU A 507 5.44 -15.30 -19.92
N ASP A 508 4.78 -16.31 -20.47
CA ASP A 508 4.06 -16.22 -21.74
C ASP A 508 2.78 -15.36 -21.59
N ALA A 509 2.10 -15.43 -20.45
CA ALA A 509 0.94 -14.57 -20.16
C ALA A 509 1.33 -13.08 -20.16
N GLU A 510 2.44 -12.71 -19.49
CA GLU A 510 2.91 -11.32 -19.52
C GLU A 510 3.22 -10.83 -20.95
N LYS A 511 3.83 -11.67 -21.79
CA LYS A 511 4.08 -11.32 -23.20
C LYS A 511 2.80 -11.02 -23.97
N ILE A 512 1.75 -11.82 -23.76
CA ILE A 512 0.45 -11.61 -24.41
C ILE A 512 -0.15 -10.27 -23.95
N LEU A 513 -0.18 -10.02 -22.64
CA LEU A 513 -0.72 -8.78 -22.07
C LEU A 513 -0.03 -7.54 -22.65
N MET A 514 1.30 -7.59 -22.74
CA MET A 514 2.11 -6.49 -23.25
C MET A 514 2.00 -6.35 -24.77
N ASP A 515 1.88 -7.46 -25.50
CA ASP A 515 1.67 -7.40 -26.96
C ASP A 515 0.30 -6.86 -27.32
N ASP A 516 -0.73 -7.15 -26.54
CA ASP A 516 -2.06 -6.57 -26.66
C ASP A 516 -2.15 -5.10 -26.20
N ALA A 517 -1.06 -4.58 -25.59
CA ALA A 517 -1.04 -3.26 -24.99
C ALA A 517 -2.25 -2.99 -24.10
N ALA A 518 -2.64 -3.98 -23.28
CA ALA A 518 -3.73 -3.83 -22.33
C ALA A 518 -3.44 -2.71 -21.30
N ILE A 519 -2.14 -2.51 -21.01
CA ILE A 519 -1.61 -1.42 -20.21
C ILE A 519 -0.44 -0.75 -20.93
N SER A 520 -0.08 0.46 -20.52
CA SER A 520 1.22 1.07 -20.83
C SER A 520 2.03 1.18 -19.53
N PRO A 521 2.99 0.28 -19.27
CA PRO A 521 3.84 0.39 -18.09
C PRO A 521 4.66 1.68 -18.14
N MET A 522 4.92 2.25 -16.97
CA MET A 522 5.61 3.53 -16.84
C MET A 522 6.94 3.39 -16.12
N TYR A 523 6.90 2.96 -14.87
CA TYR A 523 8.09 2.80 -14.05
C TYR A 523 7.85 1.79 -12.91
N GLN A 524 8.93 1.15 -12.50
CA GLN A 524 9.03 0.47 -11.21
C GLN A 524 9.46 1.49 -10.17
N ARG A 525 8.73 1.59 -9.07
CA ARG A 525 8.94 2.59 -8.02
C ARG A 525 10.33 2.45 -7.37
N GLY A 526 10.95 3.58 -7.12
CA GLY A 526 12.01 3.78 -6.16
C GLY A 526 11.61 4.91 -5.23
N ASN A 527 12.08 4.85 -4.00
CA ASN A 527 11.76 5.84 -2.98
C ASN A 527 13.04 6.57 -2.54
N ALA A 528 13.10 7.88 -2.76
CA ALA A 528 14.10 8.75 -2.16
C ALA A 528 13.47 9.45 -0.95
N TYR A 529 14.18 9.47 0.18
CA TYR A 529 13.64 10.05 1.41
C TYR A 529 14.75 10.57 2.33
N LEU A 530 14.34 11.44 3.25
CA LEU A 530 15.12 11.80 4.42
C LEU A 530 14.52 11.11 5.65
N GLN A 531 15.37 10.53 6.50
CA GLN A 531 14.97 9.92 7.75
C GLN A 531 15.95 10.31 8.86
N ARG A 532 15.43 10.73 10.01
CA ARG A 532 16.26 11.06 11.19
C ARG A 532 17.06 9.85 11.64
N GLU A 533 18.34 10.05 11.97
CA GLU A 533 19.25 8.99 12.39
C GLU A 533 18.78 8.23 13.64
N TYR A 534 18.02 8.90 14.51
CA TYR A 534 17.47 8.29 15.72
C TYR A 534 16.25 7.38 15.47
N VAL A 535 15.68 7.40 14.29
CA VAL A 535 14.59 6.49 13.89
C VAL A 535 15.20 5.18 13.42
N LYS A 536 14.88 4.10 14.11
CA LYS A 536 15.40 2.75 13.84
C LYS A 536 14.28 1.74 13.70
N GLY A 537 14.54 0.65 12.96
CA GLY A 537 13.69 -0.55 12.94
C GLY A 537 12.37 -0.40 12.19
N ILE A 538 12.18 0.65 11.38
CA ILE A 538 11.14 0.63 10.35
C ILE A 538 11.53 -0.44 9.33
N VAL A 539 10.62 -1.33 9.00
CA VAL A 539 10.81 -2.36 7.98
C VAL A 539 10.08 -1.93 6.71
N ASP A 540 10.82 -1.83 5.62
CA ASP A 540 10.24 -1.64 4.28
C ASP A 540 9.92 -3.03 3.71
N HIS A 541 8.64 -3.29 3.36
CA HIS A 541 8.17 -4.55 2.82
C HIS A 541 8.01 -4.48 1.30
N PRO A 542 8.47 -5.49 0.54
CA PRO A 542 8.33 -5.52 -0.91
C PRO A 542 6.94 -6.00 -1.38
N PHE A 543 6.05 -6.41 -0.47
CA PHE A 543 4.68 -6.85 -0.77
C PHE A 543 3.80 -6.78 0.49
N GLY A 544 2.48 -6.82 0.31
CA GLY A 544 1.51 -6.90 1.40
C GLY A 544 1.32 -5.60 2.21
N GLY A 545 1.81 -4.48 1.72
CA GLY A 545 1.88 -3.18 2.38
C GLY A 545 3.31 -2.72 2.57
N ASP A 546 3.57 -1.40 2.51
CA ASP A 546 4.94 -0.87 2.38
C ASP A 546 5.74 -0.92 3.69
N PHE A 547 5.09 -0.79 4.88
CA PHE A 547 5.81 -0.53 6.14
C PHE A 547 5.33 -1.35 7.33
N GLY A 548 6.30 -1.91 8.07
CA GLY A 548 6.10 -2.50 9.39
C GLY A 548 6.74 -1.67 10.49
N TYR A 549 5.96 -1.26 11.51
CA TYR A 549 6.43 -0.45 12.64
C TYR A 549 6.57 -1.22 13.95
N LYS A 550 6.24 -2.51 13.99
CA LYS A 550 6.30 -3.33 15.21
C LYS A 550 7.66 -3.23 15.92
N TRP A 551 8.74 -3.20 15.15
CA TRP A 551 10.13 -3.19 15.68
C TRP A 551 10.77 -1.80 15.64
N ALA A 552 10.02 -0.78 15.21
CA ALA A 552 10.55 0.57 15.15
C ALA A 552 10.73 1.18 16.56
N TYR A 553 11.72 2.07 16.70
CA TYR A 553 12.01 2.76 17.96
C TYR A 553 12.81 4.05 17.73
N ILE A 554 12.76 4.94 18.72
CA ILE A 554 13.56 6.17 18.80
C ILE A 554 14.78 5.88 19.69
N GLN A 555 15.98 5.98 19.09
CA GLN A 555 17.26 5.72 19.74
C GLN A 555 17.77 6.93 20.50
#